data_fd8d45b7b6e34d8c0d9104b9c75aef30
#
_entry.id   fd8d45b7b6e34d8c0d9104b9c75aef30
#
_cell.length_a   1.000
_cell.length_b   1.000
_cell.length_c   1.000
_cell.angle_alpha   90.00
_cell.angle_beta   90.00
_cell.angle_gamma   90.00
#
_symmetry.space_group_name_H-M   'P 1'
#
loop_
_entity.id
_entity.type
_entity.pdbx_description
1 polymer ?
#
loop_
_entity_poly.entity_id
_entity_poly.type
_entity_poly.pdbx_seq_one_letter_code
_entity_poly.pdbx_strand_id
1 'polypeptide(L)'
;DTLCAQQKLRGAGFVVAVPTSPEQSTLLQDKGFQKAFALRCLPREVERNLWSQAEFDSVTAKKLCELRAKYWPDTVQLPPEQMGEVLRDLYSRGATIVSSEQGYGIYFRREDTLYFVEMMAENDRAAEVLMEAAREKEVIVEKAVITVGAAQNLFLGEGTRQEYGLIRFEGEPFDVSESYMRLMMD
;
A
#
# COMPACT_ATOMS: atom_id res chain seq x y z
N ASP A 1 14.99 14.07 16.90
CA ASP A 1 16.16 13.40 17.49
C ASP A 1 15.81 12.57 18.73
N THR A 2 15.00 13.07 19.65
CA THR A 2 14.64 12.33 20.87
C THR A 2 13.93 11.01 20.58
N LEU A 3 12.97 10.99 19.64
CA LEU A 3 12.23 9.79 19.27
C LEU A 3 13.16 8.74 18.64
N CYS A 4 14.03 9.15 17.72
CA CYS A 4 14.99 8.26 17.07
C CYS A 4 16.00 7.68 18.07
N ALA A 5 16.50 8.50 19.02
CA ALA A 5 17.37 8.04 20.08
C ALA A 5 16.67 7.01 21.01
N GLN A 6 15.40 7.23 21.33
CA GLN A 6 14.61 6.26 22.10
C GLN A 6 14.40 4.94 21.35
N GLN A 7 14.14 4.98 20.04
CA GLN A 7 13.97 3.78 19.21
C GLN A 7 15.28 3.02 19.05
N LYS A 8 16.41 3.71 18.90
CA LYS A 8 17.74 3.09 18.91
C LYS A 8 18.03 2.35 20.22
N LEU A 9 17.67 2.94 21.37
CA LEU A 9 17.78 2.29 22.67
C LEU A 9 16.91 1.03 22.79
N ARG A 10 15.85 0.92 21.98
CA ARG A 10 14.96 -0.25 21.87
C ARG A 10 15.43 -1.27 20.84
N GLY A 11 16.59 -1.06 20.20
CA GLY A 11 17.16 -1.97 19.21
C GLY A 11 16.60 -1.82 17.80
N ALA A 12 15.95 -0.70 17.48
CA ALA A 12 15.50 -0.43 16.12
C ALA A 12 16.71 -0.23 15.19
N GLY A 13 16.77 -0.99 14.11
CA GLY A 13 17.83 -0.87 13.10
C GLY A 13 17.65 0.28 12.14
N PHE A 14 16.43 0.79 12.00
CA PHE A 14 16.09 1.93 11.14
C PHE A 14 14.80 2.61 11.61
N VAL A 15 14.59 3.83 11.13
CA VAL A 15 13.37 4.61 11.33
C VAL A 15 12.84 5.06 9.98
N VAL A 16 11.55 4.92 9.76
CA VAL A 16 10.86 5.37 8.55
C VAL A 16 9.94 6.53 8.88
N ALA A 17 9.81 7.48 7.96
CA ALA A 17 8.89 8.59 8.07
C ALA A 17 8.24 8.90 6.72
N VAL A 18 6.95 9.28 6.75
CA VAL A 18 6.25 9.85 5.60
C VAL A 18 6.05 11.34 5.85
N PRO A 19 6.73 12.21 5.08
CA PRO A 19 6.54 13.65 5.21
C PRO A 19 5.18 14.05 4.64
N THR A 20 4.49 14.94 5.34
CA THR A 20 3.19 15.48 4.90
C THR A 20 3.33 16.79 4.12
N SER A 21 4.54 17.36 4.08
CA SER A 21 4.85 18.56 3.30
C SER A 21 6.29 18.55 2.79
N PRO A 22 6.61 19.34 1.74
CA PRO A 22 7.97 19.51 1.24
C PRO A 22 8.95 20.03 2.31
N GLU A 23 8.52 20.96 3.17
CA GLU A 23 9.34 21.50 4.24
C GLU A 23 9.68 20.43 5.28
N GLN A 24 8.73 19.57 5.61
CA GLN A 24 8.97 18.44 6.51
C GLN A 24 9.93 17.43 5.88
N SER A 25 9.82 17.19 4.57
CA SER A 25 10.76 16.34 3.84
C SER A 25 12.20 16.88 3.93
N THR A 26 12.39 18.18 3.68
CA THR A 26 13.69 18.84 3.79
C THR A 26 14.25 18.73 5.21
N LEU A 27 13.43 19.04 6.21
CA LEU A 27 13.83 18.95 7.62
C LEU A 27 14.28 17.52 8.01
N LEU A 28 13.59 16.50 7.52
CA LEU A 28 13.95 15.10 7.77
C LEU A 28 15.26 14.73 7.06
N GLN A 29 15.47 15.19 5.82
CA GLN A 29 16.72 14.98 5.09
C GLN A 29 17.90 15.63 5.80
N ASP A 30 17.76 16.84 6.32
CA ASP A 30 18.77 17.51 7.16
C ASP A 30 19.11 16.71 8.44
N LYS A 31 18.21 15.83 8.86
CA LYS A 31 18.38 14.93 10.01
C LYS A 31 18.93 13.55 9.62
N GLY A 32 19.41 13.39 8.39
CA GLY A 32 20.02 12.16 7.90
C GLY A 32 19.04 11.13 7.36
N PHE A 33 17.78 11.50 7.13
CA PHE A 33 16.86 10.65 6.38
C PHE A 33 17.16 10.72 4.89
N GLN A 34 17.10 9.59 4.21
CA GLN A 34 17.25 9.49 2.76
C GLN A 34 15.94 9.03 2.13
N LYS A 35 15.71 9.38 0.86
CA LYS A 35 14.52 8.94 0.12
C LYS A 35 14.49 7.43 0.00
N ALA A 36 13.34 6.86 0.24
CA ALA A 36 13.05 5.44 0.13
C ALA A 36 11.58 5.27 -0.26
N PHE A 37 11.20 4.10 -0.75
CA PHE A 37 9.81 3.74 -1.03
C PHE A 37 9.13 4.65 -2.06
N ALA A 38 9.29 4.36 -3.32
CA ALA A 38 8.56 5.01 -4.39
C ALA A 38 7.29 4.23 -4.76
N LEU A 39 6.26 4.96 -5.15
CA LEU A 39 4.98 4.43 -5.61
C LEU A 39 4.71 4.85 -7.06
N ARG A 40 3.81 4.13 -7.72
CA ARG A 40 3.17 4.58 -8.97
C ARG A 40 1.68 4.74 -8.72
N CYS A 41 1.14 5.89 -9.09
CA CYS A 41 -0.28 6.17 -9.04
C CYS A 41 -0.86 6.10 -10.45
N LEU A 42 -1.88 5.26 -10.64
CA LEU A 42 -2.50 4.98 -11.92
C LEU A 42 -3.98 5.38 -11.87
N PRO A 43 -4.37 6.52 -12.46
CA PRO A 43 -5.79 6.83 -12.66
C PRO A 43 -6.36 5.95 -13.78
N ARG A 44 -7.58 5.45 -13.57
CA ARG A 44 -8.31 4.55 -14.47
C ARG A 44 -9.78 4.93 -14.53
N GLU A 45 -10.40 4.76 -15.70
CA GLU A 45 -11.84 4.56 -15.78
C GLU A 45 -12.15 3.10 -15.51
N VAL A 46 -13.21 2.81 -14.79
CA VAL A 46 -13.59 1.45 -14.41
C VAL A 46 -14.91 1.09 -15.05
N GLU A 47 -14.84 0.13 -15.98
CA GLU A 47 -16.03 -0.36 -16.68
C GLU A 47 -16.87 -1.28 -15.78
N ARG A 48 -18.15 -1.37 -16.08
CA ARG A 48 -19.05 -2.32 -15.45
C ARG A 48 -18.82 -3.72 -16.01
N ASN A 49 -18.67 -4.67 -15.09
CA ASN A 49 -18.61 -6.07 -15.46
C ASN A 49 -19.33 -6.93 -14.42
N LEU A 50 -20.56 -7.31 -14.71
CA LEU A 50 -21.41 -8.11 -13.85
C LEU A 50 -20.89 -9.55 -13.61
N TRP A 51 -19.90 -9.98 -14.38
CA TRP A 51 -19.28 -11.30 -14.27
C TRP A 51 -18.04 -11.33 -13.39
N SER A 52 -17.55 -10.16 -12.99
CA SER A 52 -16.41 -10.06 -12.10
C SER A 52 -16.81 -10.44 -10.69
N GLN A 53 -16.39 -11.61 -10.24
CA GLN A 53 -16.69 -12.12 -8.90
C GLN A 53 -15.52 -11.89 -7.97
N ALA A 54 -15.81 -11.35 -6.79
CA ALA A 54 -14.87 -11.19 -5.71
C ALA A 54 -15.60 -11.23 -4.36
N GLU A 55 -14.84 -11.49 -3.32
CA GLU A 55 -15.30 -11.43 -1.94
C GLU A 55 -14.95 -10.06 -1.34
N PHE A 56 -15.77 -9.60 -0.39
CA PHE A 56 -15.54 -8.33 0.28
C PHE A 56 -15.42 -8.55 1.78
N ASP A 57 -14.40 -7.92 2.37
CA ASP A 57 -14.15 -7.90 3.82
C ASP A 57 -14.05 -9.30 4.46
N SER A 58 -13.70 -10.32 3.66
CA SER A 58 -13.56 -11.71 4.10
C SER A 58 -12.12 -12.08 4.50
N VAL A 59 -11.13 -11.23 4.19
CA VAL A 59 -9.71 -11.52 4.40
C VAL A 59 -9.32 -11.24 5.84
N THR A 60 -8.79 -12.27 6.53
CA THR A 60 -8.22 -12.12 7.88
C THR A 60 -6.81 -11.52 7.82
N ALA A 61 -6.34 -10.94 8.93
CA ALA A 61 -4.99 -10.40 9.04
C ALA A 61 -3.91 -11.44 8.69
N LYS A 62 -4.08 -12.69 9.13
CA LYS A 62 -3.17 -13.79 8.79
C LYS A 62 -3.15 -14.05 7.29
N LYS A 63 -4.33 -14.13 6.67
CA LYS A 63 -4.44 -14.37 5.22
C LYS A 63 -3.86 -13.21 4.42
N LEU A 64 -4.05 -11.97 4.87
CA LEU A 64 -3.45 -10.79 4.23
C LEU A 64 -1.92 -10.86 4.25
N CYS A 65 -1.31 -11.22 5.39
CA CYS A 65 0.14 -11.43 5.48
C CYS A 65 0.63 -12.51 4.49
N GLU A 66 -0.09 -13.63 4.39
CA GLU A 66 0.25 -14.70 3.43
C GLU A 66 0.18 -14.22 1.98
N LEU A 67 -0.86 -13.46 1.63
CA LEU A 67 -1.03 -12.91 0.28
C LEU A 67 0.04 -11.87 -0.06
N ARG A 68 0.41 -11.00 0.90
CA ARG A 68 1.52 -10.05 0.71
C ARG A 68 2.83 -10.77 0.46
N ALA A 69 3.16 -11.77 1.25
CA ALA A 69 4.36 -12.57 1.07
C ALA A 69 4.35 -13.37 -0.25
N LYS A 70 3.17 -13.81 -0.71
CA LYS A 70 3.02 -14.53 -1.98
C LYS A 70 3.25 -13.62 -3.19
N TYR A 71 2.59 -12.45 -3.22
CA TYR A 71 2.59 -11.59 -4.42
C TYR A 71 3.76 -10.61 -4.47
N TRP A 72 4.31 -10.26 -3.31
CA TRP A 72 5.49 -9.43 -3.23
C TRP A 72 6.31 -9.74 -1.98
N PRO A 73 7.21 -10.72 -2.03
CA PRO A 73 8.00 -11.16 -0.87
C PRO A 73 8.93 -10.06 -0.33
N ASP A 74 9.38 -9.12 -1.18
CA ASP A 74 10.25 -8.01 -0.80
C ASP A 74 9.52 -6.83 -0.13
N THR A 75 8.20 -6.93 0.04
CA THR A 75 7.46 -5.94 0.83
C THR A 75 7.74 -6.10 2.31
N VAL A 76 7.66 -5.01 3.06
CA VAL A 76 7.75 -5.06 4.52
C VAL A 76 6.62 -5.93 5.09
N GLN A 77 6.99 -6.96 5.82
CA GLN A 77 6.06 -7.90 6.42
C GLN A 77 5.80 -7.55 7.88
N LEU A 78 4.55 -7.61 8.30
CA LEU A 78 4.14 -7.50 9.69
C LEU A 78 3.69 -8.85 10.22
N PRO A 79 3.88 -9.13 11.52
CA PRO A 79 3.20 -10.25 12.18
C PRO A 79 1.67 -10.07 12.09
N PRO A 80 0.89 -11.17 12.06
CA PRO A 80 -0.57 -11.09 11.94
C PRO A 80 -1.27 -10.22 12.99
N GLU A 81 -0.73 -10.17 14.22
CA GLU A 81 -1.27 -9.32 15.29
C GLU A 81 -1.15 -7.84 14.95
N GLN A 82 0.02 -7.38 14.51
CA GLN A 82 0.23 -6.00 14.08
C GLN A 82 -0.56 -5.68 12.80
N MET A 83 -0.63 -6.62 11.85
CA MET A 83 -1.48 -6.46 10.67
C MET A 83 -2.96 -6.33 11.07
N GLY A 84 -3.41 -7.02 12.11
CA GLY A 84 -4.76 -6.87 12.65
C GLY A 84 -5.04 -5.47 13.19
N GLU A 85 -4.05 -4.79 13.77
CA GLU A 85 -4.17 -3.39 14.19
C GLU A 85 -4.27 -2.44 12.99
N VAL A 86 -3.43 -2.64 11.97
CA VAL A 86 -3.47 -1.88 10.71
C VAL A 86 -4.84 -2.02 10.04
N LEU A 87 -5.36 -3.24 9.93
CA LEU A 87 -6.68 -3.49 9.34
C LEU A 87 -7.80 -2.83 10.14
N ARG A 88 -7.74 -2.88 11.46
CA ARG A 88 -8.74 -2.23 12.33
C ARG A 88 -8.76 -0.72 12.10
N ASP A 89 -7.59 -0.11 11.98
CA ASP A 89 -7.48 1.32 11.69
C ASP A 89 -8.04 1.65 10.28
N LEU A 90 -7.65 0.90 9.25
CA LEU A 90 -8.17 1.07 7.89
C LEU A 90 -9.70 0.93 7.85
N TYR A 91 -10.28 -0.09 8.47
CA TYR A 91 -11.73 -0.28 8.55
C TYR A 91 -12.41 0.87 9.31
N SER A 92 -11.80 1.36 10.39
CA SER A 92 -12.36 2.49 11.15
C SER A 92 -12.44 3.78 10.33
N ARG A 93 -11.58 3.91 9.32
CA ARG A 93 -11.56 5.00 8.34
C ARG A 93 -12.41 4.75 7.10
N GLY A 94 -13.10 3.60 7.03
CA GLY A 94 -14.01 3.24 5.94
C GLY A 94 -13.35 2.54 4.76
N ALA A 95 -12.23 1.87 4.95
CA ALA A 95 -11.64 1.01 3.92
C ALA A 95 -12.51 -0.22 3.67
N THR A 96 -12.47 -0.72 2.44
CA THR A 96 -13.05 -1.99 2.03
C THR A 96 -11.94 -2.86 1.42
N ILE A 97 -11.93 -4.14 1.74
CA ILE A 97 -11.05 -5.13 1.12
C ILE A 97 -11.85 -5.93 0.09
N VAL A 98 -11.42 -5.92 -1.14
CA VAL A 98 -11.89 -6.81 -2.21
C VAL A 98 -10.86 -7.90 -2.44
N SER A 99 -11.26 -9.15 -2.58
CA SER A 99 -10.34 -10.27 -2.76
C SER A 99 -10.89 -11.36 -3.67
N SER A 100 -9.97 -12.11 -4.27
CA SER A 100 -10.22 -13.32 -5.04
C SER A 100 -9.11 -14.34 -4.76
N GLU A 101 -9.14 -15.49 -5.42
CA GLU A 101 -8.04 -16.47 -5.36
C GLU A 101 -6.73 -15.91 -5.94
N GLN A 102 -6.81 -14.93 -6.85
CA GLN A 102 -5.68 -14.38 -7.61
C GLN A 102 -5.20 -13.02 -7.11
N GLY A 103 -5.76 -12.49 -6.02
CA GLY A 103 -5.31 -11.21 -5.49
C GLY A 103 -6.24 -10.57 -4.49
N TYR A 104 -5.87 -9.38 -4.05
CA TYR A 104 -6.71 -8.50 -3.23
C TYR A 104 -6.40 -7.04 -3.50
N GLY A 105 -7.35 -6.17 -3.19
CA GLY A 105 -7.21 -4.73 -3.16
C GLY A 105 -7.82 -4.13 -1.89
N ILE A 106 -7.21 -3.10 -1.37
CA ILE A 106 -7.74 -2.30 -0.26
C ILE A 106 -8.05 -0.93 -0.78
N TYR A 107 -9.29 -0.49 -0.68
CA TYR A 107 -9.71 0.78 -1.22
C TYR A 107 -10.58 1.60 -0.26
N PHE A 108 -10.56 2.92 -0.50
CA PHE A 108 -11.52 3.88 0.04
C PHE A 108 -12.37 4.41 -1.11
N ARG A 109 -13.66 4.54 -0.88
CA ARG A 109 -14.53 5.27 -1.80
C ARG A 109 -14.60 6.74 -1.39
N ARG A 110 -14.37 7.63 -2.35
CA ARG A 110 -14.61 9.07 -2.21
C ARG A 110 -15.36 9.56 -3.43
N GLU A 111 -16.59 10.02 -3.24
CA GLU A 111 -17.48 10.47 -4.32
C GLU A 111 -17.66 9.40 -5.42
N ASP A 112 -17.22 9.68 -6.65
CA ASP A 112 -17.29 8.80 -7.82
C ASP A 112 -16.01 7.97 -8.06
N THR A 113 -15.05 7.98 -7.12
CA THR A 113 -13.72 7.42 -7.32
C THR A 113 -13.36 6.40 -6.23
N LEU A 114 -12.80 5.26 -6.65
CA LEU A 114 -12.15 4.27 -5.77
C LEU A 114 -10.67 4.59 -5.64
N TYR A 115 -10.19 4.75 -4.44
CA TYR A 115 -8.76 4.92 -4.15
C TYR A 115 -8.18 3.64 -3.58
N PHE A 116 -7.57 2.82 -4.43
CA PHE A 116 -6.86 1.63 -4.00
C PHE A 116 -5.53 2.02 -3.37
N VAL A 117 -5.45 1.94 -2.06
CA VAL A 117 -4.23 2.22 -1.31
C VAL A 117 -3.23 1.07 -1.38
N GLU A 118 -3.71 -0.13 -1.66
CA GLU A 118 -2.89 -1.30 -1.95
C GLU A 118 -3.61 -2.21 -2.95
N MET A 119 -2.87 -2.72 -3.92
CA MET A 119 -3.30 -3.72 -4.89
C MET A 119 -2.21 -4.78 -5.04
N MET A 120 -2.54 -6.02 -4.74
CA MET A 120 -1.68 -7.18 -4.89
C MET A 120 -2.42 -8.25 -5.68
N ALA A 121 -1.89 -8.62 -6.84
CA ALA A 121 -2.52 -9.60 -7.70
C ALA A 121 -1.48 -10.39 -8.50
N GLU A 122 -1.89 -11.52 -9.01
CA GLU A 122 -1.05 -12.43 -9.78
C GLU A 122 -0.62 -11.80 -11.12
N ASN A 123 -1.49 -10.99 -11.71
CA ASN A 123 -1.27 -10.28 -12.98
C ASN A 123 -2.25 -9.11 -13.13
N ASP A 124 -2.10 -8.32 -14.18
CA ASP A 124 -2.93 -7.15 -14.46
C ASP A 124 -4.41 -7.51 -14.62
N ARG A 125 -4.73 -8.63 -15.28
CA ARG A 125 -6.13 -9.05 -15.45
C ARG A 125 -6.79 -9.39 -14.12
N ALA A 126 -6.08 -10.04 -13.22
CA ALA A 126 -6.58 -10.31 -11.86
C ALA A 126 -6.84 -9.01 -11.08
N ALA A 127 -5.97 -8.01 -11.21
CA ALA A 127 -6.17 -6.69 -10.63
C ALA A 127 -7.39 -5.98 -11.24
N GLU A 128 -7.58 -6.04 -12.55
CA GLU A 128 -8.76 -5.50 -13.23
C GLU A 128 -10.07 -6.13 -12.73
N VAL A 129 -10.11 -7.44 -12.57
CA VAL A 129 -11.30 -8.15 -12.02
C VAL A 129 -11.65 -7.63 -10.63
N LEU A 130 -10.66 -7.38 -9.78
CA LEU A 130 -10.90 -6.80 -8.44
C LEU A 130 -11.46 -5.38 -8.52
N MET A 131 -10.98 -4.56 -9.46
CA MET A 131 -11.50 -3.21 -9.68
C MET A 131 -12.94 -3.24 -10.21
N GLU A 132 -13.21 -4.09 -11.19
CA GLU A 132 -14.54 -4.28 -11.77
C GLU A 132 -15.54 -4.74 -10.71
N ALA A 133 -15.16 -5.71 -9.85
CA ALA A 133 -16.00 -6.17 -8.74
C ALA A 133 -16.23 -5.05 -7.70
N ALA A 134 -15.21 -4.29 -7.34
CA ALA A 134 -15.36 -3.14 -6.45
C ALA A 134 -16.30 -2.08 -7.05
N ARG A 135 -16.19 -1.83 -8.35
CA ARG A 135 -17.09 -0.94 -9.08
C ARG A 135 -18.55 -1.44 -9.06
N GLU A 136 -18.79 -2.72 -9.19
CA GLU A 136 -20.16 -3.27 -9.12
C GLU A 136 -20.76 -3.15 -7.71
N LYS A 137 -19.96 -3.29 -6.67
CA LYS A 137 -20.38 -3.02 -5.28
C LYS A 137 -20.70 -1.55 -5.07
N GLU A 138 -19.91 -0.65 -5.63
CA GLU A 138 -19.98 0.81 -5.44
C GLU A 138 -20.67 1.48 -6.64
N VAL A 139 -21.99 1.33 -6.76
CA VAL A 139 -22.82 1.60 -7.96
C VAL A 139 -22.59 2.95 -8.65
N ILE A 140 -22.20 3.99 -7.92
CA ILE A 140 -22.02 5.36 -8.47
C ILE A 140 -20.59 5.67 -8.92
N VAL A 141 -19.67 4.71 -8.77
CA VAL A 141 -18.27 4.90 -9.09
C VAL A 141 -18.03 4.75 -10.60
N GLU A 142 -17.19 5.62 -11.17
CA GLU A 142 -16.77 5.57 -12.56
C GLU A 142 -15.26 5.55 -12.73
N LYS A 143 -14.51 5.88 -11.67
CA LYS A 143 -13.06 6.03 -11.67
C LYS A 143 -12.40 5.25 -10.57
N ALA A 144 -11.14 4.88 -10.81
CA ALA A 144 -10.25 4.36 -9.79
C ALA A 144 -8.87 5.02 -9.88
N VAL A 145 -8.25 5.19 -8.74
CA VAL A 145 -6.82 5.50 -8.62
C VAL A 145 -6.17 4.35 -7.91
N ILE A 146 -5.26 3.67 -8.60
CA ILE A 146 -4.57 2.51 -8.05
C ILE A 146 -3.18 2.96 -7.59
N THR A 147 -2.81 2.59 -6.38
CA THR A 147 -1.44 2.76 -5.88
C THR A 147 -0.75 1.42 -5.84
N VAL A 148 0.38 1.32 -6.54
CA VAL A 148 1.26 0.16 -6.55
C VAL A 148 2.68 0.59 -6.19
N GLY A 149 3.51 -0.31 -5.72
CA GLY A 149 4.93 -0.01 -5.51
C GLY A 149 5.65 0.28 -6.83
N ALA A 150 6.68 1.11 -6.80
CA ALA A 150 7.39 1.49 -8.01
C ALA A 150 8.00 0.31 -8.76
N ALA A 151 8.50 -0.69 -8.03
CA ALA A 151 9.07 -1.92 -8.57
C ALA A 151 8.06 -3.07 -8.75
N GLN A 152 6.79 -2.86 -8.37
CA GLN A 152 5.77 -3.90 -8.49
C GLN A 152 5.45 -4.22 -9.95
N ASN A 153 5.29 -5.51 -10.28
CA ASN A 153 5.08 -5.99 -11.65
C ASN A 153 3.68 -5.70 -12.22
N LEU A 154 2.73 -5.20 -11.42
CA LEU A 154 1.41 -4.82 -11.91
C LEU A 154 1.49 -3.54 -12.74
N PHE A 155 0.83 -3.55 -13.91
CA PHE A 155 0.73 -2.40 -14.81
C PHE A 155 2.09 -1.77 -15.14
N LEU A 156 3.04 -2.60 -15.56
CA LEU A 156 4.41 -2.17 -15.85
C LEU A 156 4.44 -1.01 -16.88
N GLY A 157 5.23 0.00 -16.55
CA GLY A 157 5.40 1.18 -17.42
C GLY A 157 4.26 2.20 -17.32
N GLU A 158 3.22 1.93 -16.54
CA GLU A 158 2.09 2.82 -16.37
C GLU A 158 2.12 3.60 -15.05
N GLY A 159 1.40 4.73 -15.04
CA GLY A 159 1.25 5.57 -13.86
C GLY A 159 2.38 6.56 -13.63
N THR A 160 2.15 7.46 -12.69
CA THR A 160 3.12 8.48 -12.30
C THR A 160 3.87 8.04 -11.06
N ARG A 161 5.21 7.99 -11.16
CA ARG A 161 6.09 7.70 -10.01
C ARG A 161 6.04 8.85 -9.01
N GLN A 162 5.87 8.50 -7.75
CA GLN A 162 5.86 9.43 -6.63
C GLN A 162 6.81 8.94 -5.54
N GLU A 163 7.62 9.85 -5.00
CA GLU A 163 8.40 9.59 -3.79
C GLU A 163 7.44 9.57 -2.61
N TYR A 164 7.54 8.54 -1.77
CA TYR A 164 6.55 8.31 -0.73
C TYR A 164 7.12 8.43 0.68
N GLY A 165 8.27 7.84 0.97
CA GLY A 165 8.81 7.79 2.31
C GLY A 165 10.30 8.08 2.39
N LEU A 166 10.74 8.29 3.60
CA LEU A 166 12.12 8.53 3.97
C LEU A 166 12.57 7.50 5.01
N ILE A 167 13.81 7.05 4.94
CA ILE A 167 14.41 6.13 5.89
C ILE A 167 15.69 6.71 6.48
N ARG A 168 15.94 6.48 7.77
CA ARG A 168 17.21 6.68 8.42
C ARG A 168 17.66 5.38 9.08
N PHE A 169 18.83 4.91 8.71
CA PHE A 169 19.43 3.74 9.33
C PHE A 169 20.12 4.12 10.65
N GLU A 170 19.88 3.32 11.68
CA GLU A 170 20.55 3.40 12.98
C GLU A 170 21.57 2.26 13.15
N GLY A 171 21.53 1.26 12.26
CA GLY A 171 22.46 0.14 12.11
C GLY A 171 23.10 0.09 10.73
N GLU A 172 23.45 -1.11 10.26
CA GLU A 172 23.99 -1.29 8.91
C GLU A 172 22.92 -0.99 7.85
N PRO A 173 23.21 -0.12 6.86
CA PRO A 173 22.28 0.14 5.76
C PRO A 173 22.08 -1.11 4.89
N PHE A 174 20.87 -1.26 4.36
CA PHE A 174 20.53 -2.25 3.34
C PHE A 174 19.77 -1.61 2.19
N ASP A 175 19.70 -2.28 1.05
CA ASP A 175 18.97 -1.76 -0.10
C ASP A 175 17.47 -1.74 0.15
N VAL A 176 16.85 -0.58 -0.04
CA VAL A 176 15.41 -0.34 0.10
C VAL A 176 14.79 0.21 -1.18
N SER A 177 15.54 0.23 -2.28
CA SER A 177 15.13 0.86 -3.55
C SER A 177 13.87 0.24 -4.14
N GLU A 178 13.65 -1.06 -3.93
CA GLU A 178 12.49 -1.81 -4.39
C GLU A 178 11.51 -2.16 -3.28
N SER A 179 11.79 -1.75 -2.04
CA SER A 179 10.93 -2.06 -0.90
C SER A 179 9.61 -1.30 -0.96
N TYR A 180 8.55 -1.93 -0.45
CA TYR A 180 7.21 -1.36 -0.37
C TYR A 180 6.68 -1.39 1.06
N MET A 181 6.09 -0.29 1.50
CA MET A 181 5.67 -0.14 2.90
C MET A 181 4.35 0.63 3.09
N ARG A 182 3.64 0.95 2.01
CA ARG A 182 2.54 1.91 2.07
C ARG A 182 1.47 1.58 3.11
N LEU A 183 0.97 0.37 3.14
CA LEU A 183 -0.18 -0.02 3.97
C LEU A 183 0.01 0.29 5.46
N MET A 184 1.23 0.31 5.93
CA MET A 184 1.57 0.55 7.33
C MET A 184 1.78 2.03 7.66
N MET A 185 1.65 2.91 6.68
CA MET A 185 2.01 4.32 6.79
C MET A 185 0.91 5.24 6.22
N ASP A 186 -0.29 4.72 6.04
CA ASP A 186 -1.46 5.50 5.60
C ASP A 186 -2.14 6.26 6.73
#